data_90ebab2d69fc0db919297f2867c45f7f
#
_entry.id   90ebab2d69fc0db919297f2867c45f7f
#
_cell.length_a   1.000
_cell.length_b   1.000
_cell.length_c   1.000
_cell.angle_alpha   90.00
_cell.angle_beta   90.00
_cell.angle_gamma   90.00
#
_symmetry.space_group_name_H-M   'P 1'
#
loop_
_entity.id
_entity.type
_entity.pdbx_description
1 polymer ?
#
loop_
_entity_poly.entity_id
_entity_poly.type
_entity_poly.pdbx_seq_one_letter_code
_entity_poly.pdbx_strand_id
1 'polypeptide(L)'
;FPTRRSSDLCVPVNYGGRVEKLMENGRLVSHWVDTQIVYGIAYDIPIVGYGGKTVNTLRLWAARAPQEFDLQEFNEGDYVEAVSEKVNAENLTKVLYPNDTQYLGKELRLRQQYFFIACSLWDIIRRFKNSGNPWKDFPKYVAIQLNDTHPSMAIPELIRILLDQEGLDWKTAWDITVRTFGYTNHTLMPEALEKWPLPMFEKLFPRHLQIIYEINNQFLKEAAIRFRGNPEKLRTVSLIEEGDPKQIRMAFLCIVGSHSTNGVAALHTKLLKSTLVPDIASIYPQRFNNKTNGITHRRWLLKANPGLASLITEAIGPGWILDMEELKKLLPLAEDGSFREQFREVKRRAKETFAHRLSDTYGWIVDPQTIFDFQVKRIHEYKRQLLNALHIVYLYHKIKQQGTEGFIPRTFFF
;
A
#
# COMPACT_ATOMS: atom_id res chain seq x y z
N PHE A 1 -5.26 -1.18 -21.76
CA PHE A 1 -5.98 0.10 -21.68
C PHE A 1 -5.03 1.18 -22.15
N PRO A 2 -5.49 2.10 -23.03
CA PRO A 2 -4.64 3.19 -23.47
C PRO A 2 -4.36 4.11 -22.28
N THR A 3 -3.15 4.05 -21.77
CA THR A 3 -2.62 5.05 -20.84
C THR A 3 -2.43 6.34 -21.62
N ARG A 4 -3.08 7.41 -21.21
CA ARG A 4 -2.87 8.73 -21.80
C ARG A 4 -1.75 9.41 -21.02
N ARG A 5 -0.62 9.71 -21.70
CA ARG A 5 0.40 10.60 -21.16
C ARG A 5 -0.27 11.94 -20.88
N SER A 6 -0.23 12.39 -19.64
CA SER A 6 -0.57 13.77 -19.30
C SER A 6 0.66 14.61 -19.70
N SER A 7 0.67 15.10 -20.92
CA SER A 7 1.86 15.56 -21.63
C SER A 7 2.64 16.70 -20.96
N ASP A 8 2.04 17.37 -19.97
CA ASP A 8 2.58 18.61 -19.42
C ASP A 8 3.02 18.51 -17.95
N LEU A 9 2.83 17.33 -17.30
CA LEU A 9 3.27 17.12 -15.93
C LEU A 9 4.63 16.42 -15.90
N CYS A 10 5.68 17.24 -15.78
CA CYS A 10 7.05 16.83 -15.56
C CYS A 10 7.46 17.31 -14.16
N VAL A 11 7.64 16.39 -13.22
CA VAL A 11 7.89 16.68 -11.82
C VAL A 11 9.34 16.41 -11.47
N PRO A 12 10.13 17.40 -11.02
CA PRO A 12 11.49 17.15 -10.55
C PRO A 12 11.46 16.46 -9.18
N VAL A 13 12.18 15.35 -9.07
CA VAL A 13 12.36 14.58 -7.84
C VAL A 13 13.84 14.56 -7.47
N ASN A 14 14.17 15.03 -6.28
CA ASN A 14 15.53 15.21 -5.82
C ASN A 14 16.00 14.05 -4.94
N TYR A 15 17.28 13.68 -5.07
CA TYR A 15 17.95 12.68 -4.25
C TYR A 15 19.34 13.14 -3.82
N GLY A 16 19.82 12.68 -2.69
CA GLY A 16 21.18 12.97 -2.23
C GLY A 16 21.37 14.43 -1.81
N GLY A 17 22.54 14.98 -2.13
CA GLY A 17 22.88 16.36 -1.81
C GLY A 17 23.10 16.61 -0.32
N ARG A 18 22.99 17.88 0.08
CA ARG A 18 23.17 18.34 1.46
C ARG A 18 22.15 19.40 1.83
N VAL A 19 22.06 19.72 3.12
CA VAL A 19 21.20 20.77 3.63
C VAL A 19 22.06 21.97 4.05
N GLU A 20 21.78 23.11 3.47
CA GLU A 20 22.32 24.41 3.89
C GLU A 20 21.28 25.18 4.71
N LYS A 21 21.75 25.88 5.73
CA LYS A 21 20.92 26.77 6.56
C LYS A 21 21.32 28.20 6.35
N LEU A 22 20.42 29.00 5.83
CA LEU A 22 20.66 30.40 5.52
C LEU A 22 19.69 31.29 6.30
N MET A 23 20.17 32.50 6.69
CA MET A 23 19.30 33.51 7.30
C MET A 23 18.61 34.30 6.18
N GLU A 24 17.31 34.16 6.06
CA GLU A 24 16.48 34.90 5.10
C GLU A 24 15.40 35.68 5.85
N ASN A 25 15.38 37.00 5.65
CA ASN A 25 14.39 37.87 6.30
C ASN A 25 14.29 37.67 7.84
N GLY A 26 15.44 37.41 8.50
CA GLY A 26 15.50 37.18 9.96
C GLY A 26 15.01 35.79 10.42
N ARG A 27 14.78 34.87 9.49
CA ARG A 27 14.45 33.47 9.77
C ARG A 27 15.52 32.53 9.26
N LEU A 28 15.75 31.44 9.98
CA LEU A 28 16.63 30.37 9.52
C LEU A 28 15.86 29.45 8.57
N VAL A 29 16.22 29.45 7.30
CA VAL A 29 15.61 28.63 6.25
C VAL A 29 16.56 27.50 5.88
N SER A 30 16.02 26.33 5.63
CA SER A 30 16.78 25.16 5.17
C SER A 30 16.62 24.99 3.67
N HIS A 31 17.74 24.87 2.96
CA HIS A 31 17.80 24.60 1.53
C HIS A 31 18.39 23.22 1.29
N TRP A 32 17.69 22.40 0.52
CA TRP A 32 18.21 21.12 0.06
C TRP A 32 18.87 21.31 -1.30
N VAL A 33 20.19 21.24 -1.32
CA VAL A 33 21.04 21.62 -2.46
C VAL A 33 21.92 20.47 -2.95
N ASP A 34 22.54 20.62 -4.13
CA ASP A 34 23.43 19.66 -4.77
C ASP A 34 22.80 18.29 -4.97
N THR A 35 21.54 18.27 -5.30
CA THR A 35 20.75 17.05 -5.47
C THR A 35 20.87 16.49 -6.89
N GLN A 36 20.76 15.18 -7.02
CA GLN A 36 20.49 14.51 -8.28
C GLN A 36 18.99 14.61 -8.59
N ILE A 37 18.65 14.96 -9.82
CA ILE A 37 17.25 15.14 -10.24
C ILE A 37 16.84 13.99 -11.15
N VAL A 38 15.66 13.43 -10.91
CA VAL A 38 14.94 12.54 -11.82
C VAL A 38 13.57 13.11 -12.07
N TYR A 39 13.12 13.13 -13.32
CA TYR A 39 11.79 13.64 -13.66
C TYR A 39 10.72 12.55 -13.61
N GLY A 40 9.58 12.88 -13.01
CA GLY A 40 8.36 12.05 -13.03
C GLY A 40 7.40 12.50 -14.12
N ILE A 41 7.01 11.57 -14.99
CA ILE A 41 6.03 11.78 -16.05
C ILE A 41 4.73 11.07 -15.67
N ALA A 42 3.62 11.81 -15.66
CA ALA A 42 2.32 11.28 -15.28
C ALA A 42 1.64 10.47 -16.40
N TYR A 43 1.06 9.33 -16.02
CA TYR A 43 0.21 8.49 -16.86
C TYR A 43 -1.11 8.22 -16.17
N ASP A 44 -2.22 8.55 -16.82
CA ASP A 44 -3.55 8.43 -16.27
C ASP A 44 -4.34 7.28 -16.89
N ILE A 45 -4.97 6.51 -16.02
CA ILE A 45 -5.90 5.44 -16.39
C ILE A 45 -7.27 5.80 -15.80
N PRO A 46 -8.32 5.97 -16.62
CA PRO A 46 -9.64 6.25 -16.12
C PRO A 46 -10.23 4.99 -15.44
N ILE A 47 -10.72 5.15 -14.22
CA ILE A 47 -11.45 4.13 -13.46
C ILE A 47 -12.92 4.52 -13.44
N VAL A 48 -13.67 3.89 -14.34
CA VAL A 48 -15.10 4.20 -14.54
C VAL A 48 -15.93 3.49 -13.47
N GLY A 49 -16.72 4.24 -12.73
CA GLY A 49 -17.70 3.70 -11.80
C GLY A 49 -18.88 3.02 -12.51
N TYR A 50 -19.60 2.16 -11.79
CA TYR A 50 -20.80 1.51 -12.33
C TYR A 50 -21.85 2.56 -12.79
N GLY A 51 -22.36 2.37 -13.99
CA GLY A 51 -23.29 3.33 -14.62
C GLY A 51 -22.63 4.57 -15.25
N GLY A 52 -21.29 4.70 -15.18
CA GLY A 52 -20.50 5.71 -15.92
C GLY A 52 -20.62 7.16 -15.43
N LYS A 53 -21.35 7.44 -14.34
CA LYS A 53 -21.53 8.82 -13.82
C LYS A 53 -20.28 9.37 -13.13
N THR A 54 -19.48 8.52 -12.53
CA THR A 54 -18.24 8.89 -11.83
C THR A 54 -17.07 8.22 -12.51
N VAL A 55 -16.02 8.98 -12.80
CA VAL A 55 -14.77 8.48 -13.34
C VAL A 55 -13.64 8.98 -12.47
N ASN A 56 -13.01 8.06 -11.76
CA ASN A 56 -11.80 8.33 -10.99
C ASN A 56 -10.56 8.16 -11.85
N THR A 57 -9.41 8.62 -11.37
CA THR A 57 -8.14 8.50 -12.07
C THR A 57 -7.18 7.65 -11.25
N LEU A 58 -6.65 6.60 -11.85
CA LEU A 58 -5.43 5.95 -11.37
C LEU A 58 -4.25 6.63 -12.05
N ARG A 59 -3.46 7.38 -11.28
CA ARG A 59 -2.25 8.05 -11.77
C ARG A 59 -1.02 7.23 -11.43
N LEU A 60 -0.24 6.91 -12.44
CA LEU A 60 1.06 6.27 -12.35
C LEU A 60 2.14 7.24 -12.83
N TRP A 61 3.37 6.99 -12.44
CA TRP A 61 4.51 7.83 -12.76
C TRP A 61 5.62 7.00 -13.41
N ALA A 62 6.16 7.50 -14.51
CA ALA A 62 7.37 6.96 -15.12
C ALA A 62 8.56 7.90 -14.85
N ALA A 63 9.68 7.30 -14.51
CA ALA A 63 10.91 8.08 -14.28
C ALA A 63 11.65 8.33 -15.59
N ARG A 64 12.23 9.54 -15.70
CA ARG A 64 13.01 10.00 -16.83
C ARG A 64 14.23 10.79 -16.35
N ALA A 65 15.39 10.59 -16.99
CA ALA A 65 16.58 11.40 -16.73
C ALA A 65 16.40 12.84 -17.21
N PRO A 66 17.09 13.82 -16.61
CA PRO A 66 17.23 15.19 -17.15
C PRO A 66 17.87 15.18 -18.52
N GLN A 67 18.90 14.38 -18.68
CA GLN A 67 19.64 14.17 -19.93
C GLN A 67 19.51 12.71 -20.36
N GLU A 68 19.10 12.48 -21.59
CA GLU A 68 18.91 11.11 -22.11
C GLU A 68 20.21 10.51 -22.67
N PHE A 69 21.17 11.38 -22.99
CA PHE A 69 22.41 11.00 -23.67
C PHE A 69 23.50 12.04 -23.42
N ASP A 70 24.66 11.60 -23.00
CA ASP A 70 25.85 12.46 -22.89
C ASP A 70 26.74 12.29 -24.10
N LEU A 71 26.77 13.35 -24.94
CA LEU A 71 27.55 13.36 -26.15
C LEU A 71 29.06 13.44 -25.87
N GLN A 72 29.48 14.07 -24.79
CA GLN A 72 30.87 14.18 -24.42
C GLN A 72 31.45 12.81 -24.06
N GLU A 73 30.84 12.10 -23.13
CA GLU A 73 31.23 10.75 -22.74
C GLU A 73 31.22 9.79 -23.93
N PHE A 74 30.22 9.90 -24.79
CA PHE A 74 30.14 9.10 -26.02
C PHE A 74 31.34 9.35 -26.95
N ASN A 75 31.72 10.62 -27.16
CA ASN A 75 32.87 10.98 -28.04
C ASN A 75 34.22 10.60 -27.42
N GLU A 76 34.30 10.47 -26.09
CA GLU A 76 35.47 9.97 -25.37
C GLU A 76 35.57 8.43 -25.41
N GLY A 77 34.54 7.76 -25.97
CA GLY A 77 34.52 6.32 -26.17
C GLY A 77 33.86 5.53 -25.01
N ASP A 78 33.35 6.20 -23.97
CA ASP A 78 32.59 5.57 -22.89
C ASP A 78 31.09 5.53 -23.22
N TYR A 79 30.73 4.57 -24.08
CA TYR A 79 29.34 4.37 -24.53
C TYR A 79 28.39 3.92 -23.44
N VAL A 80 28.89 3.33 -22.35
CA VAL A 80 28.07 2.87 -21.21
C VAL A 80 27.73 4.07 -20.34
N GLU A 81 28.72 4.89 -20.00
CA GLU A 81 28.48 6.06 -19.17
C GLU A 81 27.62 7.09 -19.90
N ALA A 82 27.78 7.25 -21.21
CA ALA A 82 26.95 8.13 -22.04
C ALA A 82 25.44 7.92 -21.93
N VAL A 83 24.99 6.73 -21.48
CA VAL A 83 23.56 6.39 -21.24
C VAL A 83 23.25 6.02 -19.79
N SER A 84 24.22 6.09 -18.89
CA SER A 84 24.10 5.63 -17.50
C SER A 84 23.01 6.37 -16.74
N GLU A 85 22.96 7.69 -16.88
CA GLU A 85 21.97 8.54 -16.24
C GLU A 85 20.53 8.14 -16.66
N LYS A 86 20.32 7.92 -17.95
CA LYS A 86 19.04 7.45 -18.49
C LYS A 86 18.64 6.11 -17.90
N VAL A 87 19.55 5.13 -17.94
CA VAL A 87 19.28 3.77 -17.44
C VAL A 87 18.97 3.80 -15.94
N ASN A 88 19.75 4.55 -15.16
CA ASN A 88 19.55 4.67 -13.72
C ASN A 88 18.21 5.32 -13.37
N ALA A 89 17.79 6.36 -14.09
CA ALA A 89 16.50 7.00 -13.91
C ALA A 89 15.36 6.03 -14.27
N GLU A 90 15.39 5.41 -15.43
CA GLU A 90 14.35 4.51 -15.88
C GLU A 90 14.18 3.28 -14.98
N ASN A 91 15.28 2.79 -14.37
CA ASN A 91 15.23 1.65 -13.44
C ASN A 91 14.32 1.90 -12.22
N LEU A 92 14.08 3.15 -11.83
CA LEU A 92 13.16 3.50 -10.75
C LEU A 92 11.73 3.01 -11.01
N THR A 93 11.32 2.84 -12.26
CA THR A 93 9.94 2.48 -12.59
C THR A 93 9.80 1.21 -13.44
N LYS A 94 10.91 0.50 -13.70
CA LYS A 94 10.89 -0.73 -14.52
C LYS A 94 10.29 -1.94 -13.83
N VAL A 95 10.61 -2.15 -12.55
CA VAL A 95 10.20 -3.35 -11.80
C VAL A 95 9.61 -2.95 -10.47
N LEU A 96 8.36 -3.36 -10.22
CA LEU A 96 7.71 -3.18 -8.92
C LEU A 96 8.22 -4.25 -7.94
N TYR A 97 8.57 -3.84 -6.71
CA TYR A 97 9.14 -4.70 -5.67
C TYR A 97 10.39 -5.46 -6.14
N PRO A 98 11.48 -4.76 -6.48
CA PRO A 98 12.74 -5.41 -6.78
C PRO A 98 13.24 -6.20 -5.56
N ASN A 99 14.11 -7.18 -5.81
CA ASN A 99 14.75 -7.94 -4.73
C ASN A 99 15.55 -6.98 -3.83
N ASP A 100 15.31 -7.05 -2.51
CA ASP A 100 15.89 -6.18 -1.49
C ASP A 100 16.76 -6.93 -0.47
N THR A 101 17.24 -8.11 -0.81
CA THR A 101 18.17 -8.86 0.04
C THR A 101 19.52 -8.16 0.16
N GLN A 102 19.93 -7.41 -0.87
CA GLN A 102 21.16 -6.65 -0.91
C GLN A 102 20.92 -5.15 -0.72
N TYR A 103 21.97 -4.42 -0.31
CA TYR A 103 21.93 -2.98 -0.07
C TYR A 103 21.38 -2.19 -1.26
N LEU A 104 21.87 -2.45 -2.48
CA LEU A 104 21.43 -1.74 -3.69
C LEU A 104 19.94 -1.96 -3.99
N GLY A 105 19.42 -3.16 -3.74
CA GLY A 105 18.00 -3.45 -3.89
C GLY A 105 17.15 -2.71 -2.87
N LYS A 106 17.61 -2.62 -1.62
CA LYS A 106 16.96 -1.80 -0.57
C LYS A 106 16.96 -0.32 -0.93
N GLU A 107 18.10 0.21 -1.39
CA GLU A 107 18.23 1.60 -1.84
C GLU A 107 17.26 1.89 -3.00
N LEU A 108 17.19 1.01 -3.99
CA LEU A 108 16.27 1.15 -5.12
C LEU A 108 14.81 1.19 -4.66
N ARG A 109 14.39 0.30 -3.75
CA ARG A 109 13.04 0.31 -3.20
C ARG A 109 12.71 1.61 -2.47
N LEU A 110 13.59 2.10 -1.65
CA LEU A 110 13.39 3.36 -0.94
C LEU A 110 13.30 4.55 -1.91
N ARG A 111 14.14 4.56 -2.94
CA ARG A 111 14.08 5.58 -4.01
C ARG A 111 12.76 5.50 -4.79
N GLN A 112 12.25 4.31 -5.11
CA GLN A 112 10.96 4.10 -5.78
C GLN A 112 9.80 4.64 -4.95
N GLN A 113 9.77 4.34 -3.65
CA GLN A 113 8.74 4.82 -2.74
C GLN A 113 8.73 6.35 -2.69
N TYR A 114 9.89 6.97 -2.52
CA TYR A 114 9.99 8.42 -2.50
C TYR A 114 9.64 9.05 -3.83
N PHE A 115 10.07 8.48 -4.96
CA PHE A 115 9.72 8.97 -6.29
C PHE A 115 8.22 9.11 -6.48
N PHE A 116 7.47 8.06 -6.15
CA PHE A 116 6.02 8.06 -6.24
C PHE A 116 5.39 9.13 -5.35
N ILE A 117 5.88 9.27 -4.12
CA ILE A 117 5.38 10.23 -3.15
C ILE A 117 5.65 11.67 -3.59
N ALA A 118 6.87 11.97 -4.00
CA ALA A 118 7.26 13.32 -4.42
C ALA A 118 6.43 13.79 -5.62
N CYS A 119 6.27 12.94 -6.63
CA CYS A 119 5.44 13.23 -7.80
C CYS A 119 3.97 13.45 -7.42
N SER A 120 3.43 12.58 -6.57
CA SER A 120 2.01 12.64 -6.18
C SER A 120 1.70 13.88 -5.34
N LEU A 121 2.54 14.20 -4.35
CA LEU A 121 2.38 15.40 -3.53
C LEU A 121 2.55 16.67 -4.34
N TRP A 122 3.52 16.70 -5.24
CA TRP A 122 3.70 17.85 -6.13
C TRP A 122 2.42 18.17 -6.91
N ASP A 123 1.78 17.16 -7.51
CA ASP A 123 0.53 17.36 -8.26
C ASP A 123 -0.65 17.75 -7.36
N ILE A 124 -0.79 17.10 -6.19
CA ILE A 124 -1.84 17.44 -5.21
C ILE A 124 -1.69 18.90 -4.78
N ILE A 125 -0.49 19.33 -4.42
CA ILE A 125 -0.20 20.68 -3.97
C ILE A 125 -0.42 21.70 -5.09
N ARG A 126 0.05 21.40 -6.31
CA ARG A 126 -0.19 22.25 -7.49
C ARG A 126 -1.68 22.49 -7.70
N ARG A 127 -2.50 21.44 -7.64
CA ARG A 127 -3.96 21.55 -7.77
C ARG A 127 -4.59 22.37 -6.63
N PHE A 128 -4.12 22.18 -5.40
CA PHE A 128 -4.60 22.95 -4.26
C PHE A 128 -4.22 24.43 -4.40
N LYS A 129 -3.01 24.77 -4.77
CA LYS A 129 -2.57 26.16 -5.00
C LYS A 129 -3.39 26.86 -6.07
N ASN A 130 -3.75 26.14 -7.14
CA ASN A 130 -4.60 26.67 -8.21
C ASN A 130 -6.03 26.99 -7.74
N SER A 131 -6.49 26.43 -6.62
CA SER A 131 -7.80 26.75 -6.06
C SER A 131 -7.84 28.06 -5.28
N GLY A 132 -6.68 28.66 -4.97
CA GLY A 132 -6.56 29.91 -4.23
C GLY A 132 -6.91 29.81 -2.74
N ASN A 133 -7.14 28.62 -2.21
CA ASN A 133 -7.50 28.42 -0.80
C ASN A 133 -6.27 28.61 0.12
N PRO A 134 -6.45 29.14 1.34
CA PRO A 134 -5.36 29.29 2.28
C PRO A 134 -4.88 27.95 2.84
N TRP A 135 -3.57 27.82 3.12
CA TRP A 135 -2.94 26.58 3.59
C TRP A 135 -3.60 25.96 4.82
N LYS A 136 -4.11 26.74 5.77
CA LYS A 136 -4.85 26.24 6.95
C LYS A 136 -6.06 25.38 6.60
N ASP A 137 -6.59 25.54 5.39
CA ASP A 137 -7.76 24.82 4.89
C ASP A 137 -7.37 23.59 4.04
N PHE A 138 -6.08 23.37 3.79
CA PHE A 138 -5.60 22.21 3.02
C PHE A 138 -6.26 20.88 3.43
N PRO A 139 -6.38 20.53 4.74
CA PRO A 139 -7.01 19.28 5.16
C PRO A 139 -8.53 19.20 4.92
N LYS A 140 -9.18 20.30 4.54
CA LYS A 140 -10.61 20.29 4.14
C LYS A 140 -10.80 19.82 2.69
N TYR A 141 -9.79 20.02 1.84
CA TYR A 141 -9.84 19.74 0.41
C TYR A 141 -9.00 18.53 0.01
N VAL A 142 -8.05 18.13 0.85
CA VAL A 142 -7.09 17.07 0.59
C VAL A 142 -7.10 16.05 1.71
N ALA A 143 -7.37 14.80 1.38
CA ALA A 143 -7.21 13.65 2.28
C ALA A 143 -6.32 12.63 1.58
N ILE A 144 -5.28 12.15 2.29
CA ILE A 144 -4.31 11.19 1.76
C ILE A 144 -4.31 9.97 2.67
N GLN A 145 -4.62 8.81 2.10
CA GLN A 145 -4.54 7.54 2.82
C GLN A 145 -3.22 6.85 2.49
N LEU A 146 -2.41 6.63 3.53
CA LEU A 146 -1.19 5.83 3.45
C LEU A 146 -1.56 4.35 3.47
N ASN A 147 -1.40 3.68 2.34
CA ASN A 147 -1.72 2.28 2.19
C ASN A 147 -0.46 1.46 2.53
N ASP A 148 -0.37 0.95 3.74
CA ASP A 148 0.85 0.42 4.38
C ASP A 148 1.91 1.52 4.64
N THR A 149 3.15 1.13 4.92
CA THR A 149 4.28 2.02 5.19
C THR A 149 5.01 2.47 3.93
N HIS A 150 4.71 1.88 2.76
CA HIS A 150 5.38 2.20 1.50
C HIS A 150 5.33 3.71 1.17
N PRO A 151 4.21 4.44 1.38
CA PRO A 151 4.14 5.87 1.15
C PRO A 151 4.48 6.74 2.38
N SER A 152 5.08 6.20 3.42
CA SER A 152 5.35 6.89 4.70
C SER A 152 6.17 8.18 4.55
N MET A 153 7.05 8.23 3.53
CA MET A 153 7.83 9.44 3.21
C MET A 153 6.97 10.64 2.83
N ALA A 154 5.67 10.44 2.54
CA ALA A 154 4.73 11.54 2.29
C ALA A 154 4.62 12.49 3.49
N ILE A 155 4.78 12.00 4.71
CA ILE A 155 4.71 12.81 5.94
C ILE A 155 5.85 13.83 5.98
N PRO A 156 7.13 13.43 6.00
CA PRO A 156 8.24 14.40 6.03
C PRO A 156 8.34 15.20 4.73
N GLU A 157 7.90 14.68 3.59
CA GLU A 157 7.90 15.44 2.33
C GLU A 157 6.87 16.57 2.34
N LEU A 158 5.64 16.33 2.81
CA LEU A 158 4.66 17.41 2.94
C LEU A 158 5.17 18.49 3.90
N ILE A 159 5.74 18.11 5.04
CA ILE A 159 6.34 19.06 5.99
C ILE A 159 7.46 19.86 5.32
N ARG A 160 8.36 19.20 4.57
CA ARG A 160 9.45 19.87 3.86
C ARG A 160 8.91 20.94 2.91
N ILE A 161 7.90 20.59 2.12
CA ILE A 161 7.30 21.56 1.18
C ILE A 161 6.70 22.74 1.93
N LEU A 162 5.92 22.46 3.00
CA LEU A 162 5.26 23.52 3.79
C LEU A 162 6.26 24.45 4.49
N LEU A 163 7.37 23.90 5.00
CA LEU A 163 8.42 24.69 5.66
C LEU A 163 9.32 25.42 4.68
N ASP A 164 9.91 24.66 3.74
CA ASP A 164 11.05 25.13 2.95
C ASP A 164 10.61 25.86 1.67
N GLN A 165 9.44 25.51 1.11
CA GLN A 165 8.94 26.13 -0.13
C GLN A 165 7.81 27.14 0.13
N GLU A 166 6.93 26.86 1.11
CA GLU A 166 5.77 27.72 1.39
C GLU A 166 5.98 28.62 2.61
N GLY A 167 7.11 28.48 3.32
CA GLY A 167 7.53 29.37 4.40
C GLY A 167 6.64 29.34 5.65
N LEU A 168 5.89 28.25 5.87
CA LEU A 168 5.06 28.08 7.05
C LEU A 168 5.92 27.78 8.28
N ASP A 169 5.39 28.08 9.47
CA ASP A 169 6.01 27.64 10.71
C ASP A 169 5.75 26.13 10.97
N TRP A 170 6.59 25.55 11.82
CA TRP A 170 6.53 24.12 12.16
C TRP A 170 5.16 23.69 12.71
N LYS A 171 4.57 24.47 13.62
CA LYS A 171 3.30 24.12 14.26
C LYS A 171 2.18 24.05 13.24
N THR A 172 2.12 25.01 12.33
CA THR A 172 1.14 25.06 11.25
C THR A 172 1.37 23.90 10.25
N ALA A 173 2.61 23.67 9.84
CA ALA A 173 2.96 22.58 8.93
C ALA A 173 2.62 21.20 9.51
N TRP A 174 2.88 20.99 10.81
CA TRP A 174 2.56 19.76 11.52
C TRP A 174 1.05 19.53 11.65
N ASP A 175 0.27 20.56 12.05
CA ASP A 175 -1.20 20.46 12.14
C ASP A 175 -1.82 20.09 10.79
N ILE A 176 -1.41 20.77 9.71
CA ILE A 176 -1.86 20.45 8.35
C ILE A 176 -1.54 19.01 8.01
N THR A 177 -0.31 18.56 8.25
CA THR A 177 0.17 17.22 7.91
C THR A 177 -0.65 16.14 8.63
N VAL A 178 -0.74 16.21 9.96
CA VAL A 178 -1.48 15.21 10.75
C VAL A 178 -2.95 15.12 10.31
N ARG A 179 -3.59 16.25 10.04
CA ARG A 179 -5.01 16.30 9.63
C ARG A 179 -5.24 15.85 8.19
N THR A 180 -4.20 15.80 7.38
CA THR A 180 -4.29 15.37 5.96
C THR A 180 -4.14 13.86 5.82
N PHE A 181 -3.29 13.22 6.65
CA PHE A 181 -2.95 11.80 6.49
C PHE A 181 -3.80 10.88 7.36
N GLY A 182 -4.22 9.74 6.76
CA GLY A 182 -4.63 8.53 7.44
C GLY A 182 -3.67 7.38 7.10
N TYR A 183 -3.54 6.40 7.99
CA TYR A 183 -2.68 5.24 7.82
C TYR A 183 -3.44 3.93 7.96
N THR A 184 -3.28 3.02 7.00
CA THR A 184 -3.81 1.67 7.04
C THR A 184 -2.67 0.68 7.24
N ASN A 185 -2.72 -0.08 8.34
CA ASN A 185 -1.78 -1.18 8.61
C ASN A 185 -2.33 -2.49 8.04
N HIS A 186 -1.51 -3.24 7.31
CA HIS A 186 -1.88 -4.52 6.68
C HIS A 186 -1.21 -5.74 7.32
N THR A 187 -0.20 -5.56 8.18
CA THR A 187 0.57 -6.66 8.75
C THR A 187 0.71 -6.56 10.27
N LEU A 188 0.68 -7.73 10.95
CA LEU A 188 1.00 -7.86 12.36
C LEU A 188 2.37 -8.50 12.60
N MET A 189 3.10 -8.83 11.54
CA MET A 189 4.42 -9.46 11.63
C MET A 189 5.48 -8.37 11.82
N PRO A 190 6.17 -8.31 12.97
CA PRO A 190 7.16 -7.26 13.25
C PRO A 190 8.28 -7.20 12.21
N GLU A 191 8.68 -8.34 11.66
CA GLU A 191 9.70 -8.47 10.62
C GLU A 191 9.26 -7.91 9.26
N ALA A 192 7.95 -7.78 9.03
CA ALA A 192 7.40 -7.21 7.81
C ALA A 192 7.15 -5.69 7.91
N LEU A 193 7.36 -5.08 9.07
CA LEU A 193 7.31 -3.63 9.23
C LEU A 193 8.59 -3.00 8.69
N GLU A 194 8.46 -2.08 7.76
CA GLU A 194 9.61 -1.45 7.13
C GLU A 194 10.44 -0.64 8.14
N LYS A 195 11.73 -0.91 8.11
CA LYS A 195 12.75 -0.16 8.82
C LYS A 195 13.88 0.16 7.86
N TRP A 196 14.32 1.42 7.85
CA TRP A 196 15.37 1.87 6.96
C TRP A 196 16.60 2.32 7.75
N PRO A 197 17.82 1.86 7.35
CA PRO A 197 19.06 2.28 8.00
C PRO A 197 19.27 3.79 7.90
N LEU A 198 19.66 4.43 9.00
CA LEU A 198 19.96 5.87 9.03
C LEU A 198 21.01 6.29 7.99
N PRO A 199 22.14 5.57 7.78
CA PRO A 199 23.11 5.97 6.76
C PRO A 199 22.53 6.03 5.36
N MET A 200 21.53 5.21 5.03
CA MET A 200 20.83 5.26 3.74
C MET A 200 20.00 6.54 3.61
N PHE A 201 19.32 6.95 4.69
CA PHE A 201 18.58 8.22 4.72
C PHE A 201 19.51 9.44 4.68
N GLU A 202 20.64 9.41 5.37
CA GLU A 202 21.65 10.48 5.34
C GLU A 202 22.17 10.70 3.92
N LYS A 203 22.41 9.60 3.19
CA LYS A 203 22.87 9.64 1.80
C LYS A 203 21.79 10.17 0.86
N LEU A 204 20.55 9.69 0.96
CA LEU A 204 19.50 9.92 -0.04
C LEU A 204 18.60 11.10 0.29
N PHE A 205 18.31 11.33 1.58
CA PHE A 205 17.25 12.21 2.06
C PHE A 205 17.67 13.03 3.30
N PRO A 206 18.80 13.77 3.26
CA PRO A 206 19.33 14.44 4.44
C PRO A 206 18.31 15.43 5.06
N ARG A 207 17.53 16.13 4.23
CA ARG A 207 16.51 17.06 4.72
C ARG A 207 15.34 16.37 5.40
N HIS A 208 14.86 15.28 4.84
CA HIS A 208 13.78 14.47 5.42
C HIS A 208 14.21 13.85 6.75
N LEU A 209 15.46 13.41 6.85
CA LEU A 209 16.00 12.89 8.11
C LEU A 209 15.97 13.94 9.23
N GLN A 210 16.35 15.19 8.94
CA GLN A 210 16.23 16.29 9.92
C GLN A 210 14.79 16.48 10.38
N ILE A 211 13.83 16.42 9.45
CA ILE A 211 12.40 16.54 9.77
C ILE A 211 11.93 15.35 10.62
N ILE A 212 12.32 14.12 10.29
CA ILE A 212 11.98 12.93 11.08
C ILE A 212 12.56 13.02 12.50
N TYR A 213 13.77 13.52 12.66
CA TYR A 213 14.35 13.76 13.99
C TYR A 213 13.52 14.77 14.79
N GLU A 214 13.06 15.85 14.14
CA GLU A 214 12.24 16.85 14.83
C GLU A 214 10.86 16.29 15.20
N ILE A 215 10.23 15.51 14.32
CA ILE A 215 8.99 14.79 14.63
C ILE A 215 9.19 13.88 15.85
N ASN A 216 10.27 13.09 15.85
CA ASN A 216 10.59 12.18 16.95
C ASN A 216 10.84 12.94 18.25
N ASN A 217 11.59 14.04 18.21
CA ASN A 217 11.88 14.89 19.38
C ASN A 217 10.57 15.42 20.01
N GLN A 218 9.67 15.96 19.19
CA GLN A 218 8.39 16.49 19.69
C GLN A 218 7.48 15.37 20.22
N PHE A 219 7.39 14.26 19.50
CA PHE A 219 6.62 13.09 19.92
C PHE A 219 7.14 12.50 21.24
N LEU A 220 8.46 12.38 21.41
CA LEU A 220 9.03 11.88 22.66
C LEU A 220 8.80 12.80 23.84
N LYS A 221 8.70 14.13 23.66
CA LYS A 221 8.28 15.06 24.71
C LYS A 221 6.83 14.79 25.16
N GLU A 222 5.92 14.55 24.22
CA GLU A 222 4.55 14.15 24.52
C GLU A 222 4.48 12.78 25.22
N ALA A 223 5.22 11.80 24.71
CA ALA A 223 5.30 10.47 25.28
C ALA A 223 5.89 10.48 26.72
N ALA A 224 6.87 11.36 26.99
CA ALA A 224 7.47 11.50 28.31
C ALA A 224 6.44 11.93 29.37
N ILE A 225 5.51 12.79 29.02
CA ILE A 225 4.40 13.18 29.91
C ILE A 225 3.54 11.94 30.20
N ARG A 226 3.17 11.17 29.18
CA ARG A 226 2.34 9.97 29.32
C ARG A 226 3.00 8.88 30.16
N PHE A 227 4.29 8.65 29.96
CA PHE A 227 5.07 7.59 30.61
C PHE A 227 5.89 8.07 31.82
N ARG A 228 5.64 9.29 32.30
CA ARG A 228 6.34 9.87 33.46
C ARG A 228 7.87 9.81 33.34
N GLY A 229 8.37 10.04 32.12
CA GLY A 229 9.80 10.03 31.85
C GLY A 229 10.47 8.65 31.84
N ASN A 230 9.73 7.53 31.85
CA ASN A 230 10.30 6.18 31.87
C ASN A 230 11.13 5.92 30.58
N PRO A 231 12.48 5.74 30.68
CA PRO A 231 13.36 5.64 29.52
C PRO A 231 13.06 4.41 28.64
N GLU A 232 12.72 3.28 29.26
CA GLU A 232 12.40 2.06 28.51
C GLU A 232 11.14 2.24 27.66
N LYS A 233 10.10 2.88 28.20
CA LYS A 233 8.89 3.19 27.45
C LYS A 233 9.15 4.21 26.34
N LEU A 234 10.00 5.20 26.55
CA LEU A 234 10.39 6.14 25.50
C LEU A 234 11.14 5.45 24.37
N ARG A 235 12.01 4.49 24.70
CA ARG A 235 12.74 3.68 23.72
C ARG A 235 11.78 2.81 22.87
N THR A 236 10.72 2.23 23.47
CA THR A 236 9.76 1.38 22.73
C THR A 236 8.93 2.18 21.71
N VAL A 237 8.68 3.46 21.93
CA VAL A 237 7.85 4.31 21.06
C VAL A 237 8.64 5.20 20.10
N SER A 238 9.96 5.36 20.31
CA SER A 238 10.81 6.18 19.44
C SER A 238 10.69 5.79 17.97
N LEU A 239 10.62 6.78 17.07
CA LEU A 239 10.68 6.56 15.63
C LEU A 239 12.04 6.04 15.20
N ILE A 240 13.08 6.30 15.99
CA ILE A 240 14.44 5.80 15.76
C ILE A 240 14.67 4.58 16.65
N GLU A 241 14.97 3.47 16.03
CA GLU A 241 15.42 2.26 16.70
C GLU A 241 16.92 2.29 16.89
N GLU A 242 17.36 2.12 18.15
CA GLU A 242 18.77 2.02 18.47
C GLU A 242 19.34 0.68 17.99
N GLY A 243 20.56 0.70 17.48
CA GLY A 243 21.26 -0.47 16.93
C GLY A 243 22.46 -0.05 16.09
N ASP A 244 23.11 -1.00 15.46
CA ASP A 244 24.20 -0.76 14.51
C ASP A 244 23.88 -1.45 13.17
N PRO A 245 23.46 -0.69 12.14
CA PRO A 245 23.12 0.74 12.19
C PRO A 245 21.77 1.01 12.88
N LYS A 246 21.57 2.25 13.37
CA LYS A 246 20.26 2.76 13.79
C LYS A 246 19.29 2.74 12.60
N GLN A 247 18.01 2.54 12.90
CA GLN A 247 16.97 2.43 11.87
C GLN A 247 15.76 3.33 12.15
N ILE A 248 15.10 3.77 11.09
CA ILE A 248 13.83 4.50 11.18
C ILE A 248 12.67 3.51 11.09
N ARG A 249 11.77 3.55 12.09
CA ARG A 249 10.55 2.74 12.15
C ARG A 249 9.43 3.42 11.37
N MET A 250 9.20 3.01 10.12
CA MET A 250 8.27 3.70 9.23
C MET A 250 6.81 3.59 9.68
N ALA A 251 6.39 2.47 10.26
CA ALA A 251 5.05 2.33 10.83
C ALA A 251 4.78 3.34 11.97
N PHE A 252 5.79 3.62 12.80
CA PHE A 252 5.67 4.58 13.89
C PHE A 252 5.54 6.01 13.33
N LEU A 253 6.32 6.33 12.31
CA LEU A 253 6.19 7.60 11.60
C LEU A 253 4.77 7.77 11.02
N CYS A 254 4.21 6.73 10.39
CA CYS A 254 2.85 6.75 9.87
C CYS A 254 1.80 7.00 10.96
N ILE A 255 1.90 6.32 12.11
CA ILE A 255 0.93 6.47 13.22
C ILE A 255 1.01 7.86 13.82
N VAL A 256 2.22 8.35 14.08
CA VAL A 256 2.44 9.67 14.70
C VAL A 256 2.01 10.80 13.77
N GLY A 257 2.28 10.67 12.48
CA GLY A 257 1.97 11.68 11.46
C GLY A 257 0.56 11.60 10.86
N SER A 258 -0.33 10.75 11.38
CA SER A 258 -1.69 10.58 10.85
C SER A 258 -2.75 10.81 11.92
N HIS A 259 -3.88 11.42 11.55
CA HIS A 259 -5.01 11.58 12.47
C HIS A 259 -5.78 10.28 12.75
N SER A 260 -5.65 9.29 11.87
CA SER A 260 -6.37 8.02 11.94
C SER A 260 -5.48 6.87 11.50
N THR A 261 -5.50 5.77 12.26
CA THR A 261 -4.80 4.51 11.96
C THR A 261 -5.80 3.38 12.01
N ASN A 262 -5.96 2.63 10.92
CA ASN A 262 -6.86 1.48 10.92
C ASN A 262 -6.14 0.16 10.65
N GLY A 263 -6.68 -0.89 11.29
CA GLY A 263 -6.47 -2.25 10.85
C GLY A 263 -7.52 -2.65 9.82
N VAL A 264 -7.37 -3.85 9.24
CA VAL A 264 -8.17 -4.32 8.10
C VAL A 264 -9.16 -5.45 8.43
N ALA A 265 -9.30 -5.80 9.71
CA ALA A 265 -10.30 -6.67 10.29
C ALA A 265 -10.41 -6.39 11.80
N ALA A 266 -11.53 -6.71 12.44
CA ALA A 266 -11.73 -6.46 13.87
C ALA A 266 -10.64 -7.11 14.74
N LEU A 267 -10.34 -8.39 14.51
CA LEU A 267 -9.27 -9.11 15.21
C LEU A 267 -7.90 -8.50 14.92
N HIS A 268 -7.61 -8.17 13.66
CA HIS A 268 -6.36 -7.52 13.26
C HIS A 268 -6.18 -6.19 14.00
N THR A 269 -7.21 -5.35 14.05
CA THR A 269 -7.17 -4.06 14.76
C THR A 269 -6.96 -4.23 16.26
N LYS A 270 -7.59 -5.24 16.88
CA LYS A 270 -7.38 -5.58 18.29
C LYS A 270 -5.92 -5.96 18.54
N LEU A 271 -5.36 -6.85 17.73
CA LEU A 271 -3.96 -7.29 17.86
C LEU A 271 -2.96 -6.17 17.54
N LEU A 272 -3.23 -5.33 16.55
CA LEU A 272 -2.42 -4.13 16.27
C LEU A 272 -2.23 -3.27 17.53
N LYS A 273 -3.33 -3.00 18.24
CA LYS A 273 -3.32 -2.19 19.48
C LYS A 273 -2.69 -2.90 20.68
N SER A 274 -2.89 -4.20 20.81
CA SER A 274 -2.50 -4.93 22.02
C SER A 274 -1.13 -5.61 21.95
N THR A 275 -0.62 -5.88 20.73
CA THR A 275 0.64 -6.63 20.55
C THR A 275 1.69 -5.88 19.73
N LEU A 276 1.29 -5.23 18.63
CA LEU A 276 2.28 -4.63 17.73
C LEU A 276 2.74 -3.25 18.19
N VAL A 277 1.79 -2.37 18.56
CA VAL A 277 2.08 -0.98 18.95
C VAL A 277 1.34 -0.55 20.23
N PRO A 278 1.37 -1.36 21.31
CA PRO A 278 0.54 -1.12 22.51
C PRO A 278 0.87 0.22 23.18
N ASP A 279 2.13 0.59 23.23
CA ASP A 279 2.58 1.81 23.89
C ASP A 279 2.14 3.05 23.12
N ILE A 280 2.28 3.08 21.78
CA ILE A 280 1.78 4.19 20.95
C ILE A 280 0.24 4.24 20.97
N ALA A 281 -0.43 3.08 20.95
CA ALA A 281 -1.88 3.03 21.06
C ALA A 281 -2.40 3.57 22.41
N SER A 282 -1.61 3.48 23.47
CA SER A 282 -1.94 4.09 24.77
C SER A 282 -1.81 5.62 24.77
N ILE A 283 -0.96 6.19 23.92
CA ILE A 283 -0.80 7.65 23.74
C ILE A 283 -1.97 8.19 22.93
N TYR A 284 -2.33 7.52 21.83
CA TYR A 284 -3.35 7.97 20.86
C TYR A 284 -4.54 7.00 20.71
N PRO A 285 -5.26 6.64 21.79
CA PRO A 285 -6.28 5.59 21.74
C PRO A 285 -7.42 5.89 20.75
N GLN A 286 -7.76 7.17 20.54
CA GLN A 286 -8.84 7.59 19.63
C GLN A 286 -8.47 7.48 18.15
N ARG A 287 -7.17 7.46 17.80
CA ARG A 287 -6.73 7.38 16.39
C ARG A 287 -6.95 6.00 15.79
N PHE A 288 -7.02 4.96 16.64
CA PHE A 288 -7.12 3.58 16.17
C PHE A 288 -8.56 3.15 15.95
N ASN A 289 -8.85 2.66 14.75
CA ASN A 289 -10.16 2.16 14.37
C ASN A 289 -10.05 0.96 13.43
N ASN A 290 -11.19 0.31 13.14
CA ASN A 290 -11.25 -0.81 12.22
C ASN A 290 -11.95 -0.43 10.93
N LYS A 291 -11.37 -0.82 9.80
CA LYS A 291 -11.99 -0.80 8.48
C LYS A 291 -11.79 -2.19 7.86
N THR A 292 -12.79 -3.06 8.05
CA THR A 292 -12.74 -4.42 7.49
C THR A 292 -12.63 -4.35 5.97
N ASN A 293 -11.69 -5.13 5.43
CA ASN A 293 -11.54 -5.26 3.98
C ASN A 293 -12.84 -5.76 3.35
N GLY A 294 -13.18 -5.19 2.21
CA GLY A 294 -14.31 -5.62 1.39
C GLY A 294 -13.86 -6.08 0.01
N ILE A 295 -14.84 -6.48 -0.77
CA ILE A 295 -14.68 -6.79 -2.19
C ILE A 295 -15.71 -6.02 -3.01
N THR A 296 -15.47 -5.87 -4.31
CA THR A 296 -16.52 -5.46 -5.24
C THR A 296 -17.26 -6.68 -5.79
N HIS A 297 -18.51 -6.86 -5.38
CA HIS A 297 -19.37 -7.96 -5.86
C HIS A 297 -19.72 -7.85 -7.35
N ARG A 298 -19.63 -6.64 -7.93
CA ARG A 298 -19.81 -6.44 -9.38
C ARG A 298 -18.72 -7.15 -10.18
N ARG A 299 -17.46 -7.13 -9.73
CA ARG A 299 -16.38 -7.89 -10.38
C ARG A 299 -16.40 -9.37 -9.99
N TRP A 300 -16.50 -9.65 -8.69
CA TRP A 300 -16.25 -10.98 -8.14
C TRP A 300 -17.48 -11.89 -8.06
N LEU A 301 -18.68 -11.35 -8.36
CA LEU A 301 -19.91 -12.14 -8.50
C LEU A 301 -20.58 -11.85 -9.84
N LEU A 302 -21.07 -10.63 -10.09
CA LEU A 302 -21.82 -10.30 -11.30
C LEU A 302 -21.06 -10.66 -12.58
N LYS A 303 -19.78 -10.26 -12.70
CA LYS A 303 -18.96 -10.53 -13.89
C LYS A 303 -18.30 -11.91 -13.85
N ALA A 304 -17.80 -12.36 -12.70
CA ALA A 304 -17.02 -13.58 -12.60
C ALA A 304 -17.89 -14.86 -12.59
N ASN A 305 -19.15 -14.78 -12.15
CA ASN A 305 -20.06 -15.91 -12.09
C ASN A 305 -21.45 -15.52 -12.59
N PRO A 306 -21.62 -15.35 -13.91
CA PRO A 306 -22.88 -14.89 -14.51
C PRO A 306 -24.05 -15.85 -14.23
N GLY A 307 -23.81 -17.16 -14.15
CA GLY A 307 -24.85 -18.13 -13.82
C GLY A 307 -25.45 -17.92 -12.43
N LEU A 308 -24.57 -17.68 -11.43
CA LEU A 308 -25.05 -17.37 -10.07
C LEU A 308 -25.69 -15.98 -10.01
N ALA A 309 -25.15 -15.01 -10.73
CA ALA A 309 -25.71 -13.67 -10.80
C ALA A 309 -27.12 -13.66 -11.41
N SER A 310 -27.38 -14.48 -12.45
CA SER A 310 -28.72 -14.64 -13.04
C SER A 310 -29.69 -15.25 -12.07
N LEU A 311 -29.31 -16.35 -11.40
CA LEU A 311 -30.15 -17.02 -10.40
C LEU A 311 -30.57 -16.05 -9.26
N ILE A 312 -29.60 -15.26 -8.76
CA ILE A 312 -29.87 -14.26 -7.72
C ILE A 312 -30.83 -13.19 -8.26
N THR A 313 -30.56 -12.66 -9.46
CA THR A 313 -31.36 -11.57 -10.05
C THR A 313 -32.81 -12.05 -10.36
N GLU A 314 -32.99 -13.26 -10.80
CA GLU A 314 -34.32 -13.87 -11.01
C GLU A 314 -35.09 -14.01 -9.68
N ALA A 315 -34.39 -14.36 -8.60
CA ALA A 315 -35.00 -14.59 -7.31
C ALA A 315 -35.36 -13.31 -6.54
N ILE A 316 -34.52 -12.28 -6.58
CA ILE A 316 -34.66 -11.09 -5.72
C ILE A 316 -34.64 -9.74 -6.48
N GLY A 317 -34.54 -9.79 -7.82
CA GLY A 317 -34.36 -8.57 -8.63
C GLY A 317 -32.92 -8.07 -8.71
N PRO A 318 -32.63 -7.05 -9.56
CA PRO A 318 -31.27 -6.58 -9.82
C PRO A 318 -30.74 -5.58 -8.75
N GLY A 319 -31.50 -5.22 -7.74
CA GLY A 319 -31.13 -4.22 -6.73
C GLY A 319 -29.81 -4.50 -6.01
N TRP A 320 -29.49 -5.77 -5.78
CA TRP A 320 -28.25 -6.22 -5.13
C TRP A 320 -26.97 -5.76 -5.86
N ILE A 321 -27.04 -5.42 -7.14
CA ILE A 321 -25.88 -4.95 -7.92
C ILE A 321 -25.36 -3.62 -7.37
N LEU A 322 -26.25 -2.77 -6.87
CA LEU A 322 -25.93 -1.47 -6.30
C LEU A 322 -25.93 -1.49 -4.76
N ASP A 323 -26.79 -2.30 -4.16
CA ASP A 323 -26.94 -2.42 -2.72
C ASP A 323 -26.81 -3.91 -2.30
N MET A 324 -25.67 -4.26 -1.69
CA MET A 324 -25.41 -5.62 -1.23
C MET A 324 -26.34 -6.08 -0.10
N GLU A 325 -26.98 -5.16 0.64
CA GLU A 325 -27.92 -5.52 1.68
C GLU A 325 -29.18 -6.24 1.12
N GLU A 326 -29.48 -6.02 -0.15
CA GLU A 326 -30.53 -6.70 -0.90
C GLU A 326 -30.32 -8.23 -0.94
N LEU A 327 -29.06 -8.72 -0.84
CA LEU A 327 -28.74 -10.14 -0.80
C LEU A 327 -29.36 -10.85 0.43
N LYS A 328 -29.74 -10.12 1.49
CA LYS A 328 -30.45 -10.67 2.65
C LYS A 328 -31.82 -11.24 2.27
N LYS A 329 -32.40 -10.81 1.15
CA LYS A 329 -33.65 -11.37 0.61
C LYS A 329 -33.53 -12.82 0.18
N LEU A 330 -32.30 -13.35 0.02
CA LEU A 330 -32.03 -14.77 -0.23
C LEU A 330 -32.22 -15.65 1.02
N LEU A 331 -32.21 -15.09 2.23
CA LEU A 331 -32.27 -15.88 3.47
C LEU A 331 -33.47 -16.83 3.52
N PRO A 332 -34.73 -16.41 3.19
CA PRO A 332 -35.86 -17.31 3.17
C PRO A 332 -35.75 -18.44 2.15
N LEU A 333 -35.05 -18.21 1.04
CA LEU A 333 -34.85 -19.18 -0.06
C LEU A 333 -33.88 -20.31 0.32
N ALA A 334 -33.15 -20.17 1.41
CA ALA A 334 -32.30 -21.25 1.95
C ALA A 334 -33.08 -22.48 2.32
N GLU A 335 -34.37 -22.35 2.68
CA GLU A 335 -35.28 -23.45 3.00
C GLU A 335 -36.09 -23.93 1.78
N ASP A 336 -36.03 -23.23 0.65
CA ASP A 336 -36.72 -23.61 -0.61
C ASP A 336 -35.92 -24.72 -1.31
N GLY A 337 -36.54 -25.89 -1.45
CA GLY A 337 -35.91 -27.05 -2.12
C GLY A 337 -35.60 -26.81 -3.59
N SER A 338 -36.50 -26.12 -4.30
CA SER A 338 -36.28 -25.79 -5.73
C SER A 338 -35.13 -24.80 -5.93
N PHE A 339 -35.06 -23.77 -5.11
CA PHE A 339 -33.95 -22.81 -5.17
C PHE A 339 -32.62 -23.47 -4.84
N ARG A 340 -32.57 -24.33 -3.82
CA ARG A 340 -31.36 -25.09 -3.47
C ARG A 340 -30.85 -25.95 -4.62
N GLU A 341 -31.78 -26.63 -5.33
CA GLU A 341 -31.41 -27.45 -6.47
C GLU A 341 -30.86 -26.60 -7.62
N GLN A 342 -31.48 -25.48 -7.96
CA GLN A 342 -30.97 -24.54 -8.97
C GLN A 342 -29.57 -23.98 -8.56
N PHE A 343 -29.38 -23.69 -7.27
CA PHE A 343 -28.08 -23.25 -6.78
C PHE A 343 -27.00 -24.33 -6.95
N ARG A 344 -27.31 -25.60 -6.62
CA ARG A 344 -26.39 -26.73 -6.83
C ARG A 344 -26.02 -26.90 -8.29
N GLU A 345 -27.00 -26.80 -9.18
CA GLU A 345 -26.81 -26.92 -10.61
C GLU A 345 -25.90 -25.81 -11.16
N VAL A 346 -26.11 -24.56 -10.74
CA VAL A 346 -25.23 -23.45 -11.12
C VAL A 346 -23.77 -23.69 -10.65
N LYS A 347 -23.60 -24.18 -9.42
CA LYS A 347 -22.28 -24.52 -8.87
C LYS A 347 -21.63 -25.68 -9.64
N ARG A 348 -22.39 -26.72 -9.98
CA ARG A 348 -21.93 -27.86 -10.76
C ARG A 348 -21.41 -27.41 -12.14
N ARG A 349 -22.20 -26.62 -12.88
CA ARG A 349 -21.80 -26.10 -14.19
C ARG A 349 -20.52 -25.24 -14.13
N ALA A 350 -20.39 -24.40 -13.10
CA ALA A 350 -19.19 -23.60 -12.91
C ALA A 350 -17.94 -24.48 -12.70
N LYS A 351 -18.06 -25.58 -11.93
CA LYS A 351 -16.97 -26.55 -11.72
C LYS A 351 -16.63 -27.32 -13.00
N GLU A 352 -17.64 -27.74 -13.77
CA GLU A 352 -17.43 -28.39 -15.07
C GLU A 352 -16.70 -27.47 -16.06
N THR A 353 -17.14 -26.21 -16.18
CA THR A 353 -16.48 -25.23 -17.03
C THR A 353 -15.01 -25.05 -16.63
N PHE A 354 -14.73 -25.00 -15.32
CA PHE A 354 -13.35 -24.90 -14.83
C PHE A 354 -12.53 -26.17 -15.10
N ALA A 355 -13.11 -27.36 -14.87
CA ALA A 355 -12.45 -28.64 -15.16
C ALA A 355 -12.11 -28.77 -16.66
N HIS A 356 -13.03 -28.41 -17.56
CA HIS A 356 -12.77 -28.37 -19.00
C HIS A 356 -11.61 -27.42 -19.35
N ARG A 357 -11.62 -26.23 -18.79
CA ARG A 357 -10.53 -25.27 -19.02
C ARG A 357 -9.16 -25.79 -18.57
N LEU A 358 -9.10 -26.49 -17.42
CA LEU A 358 -7.86 -27.13 -16.93
C LEU A 358 -7.39 -28.21 -17.89
N SER A 359 -8.32 -29.05 -18.40
CA SER A 359 -8.02 -30.08 -19.39
C SER A 359 -7.48 -29.48 -20.70
N ASP A 360 -8.17 -28.45 -21.22
CA ASP A 360 -7.78 -27.82 -22.50
C ASP A 360 -6.46 -27.07 -22.44
N THR A 361 -6.19 -26.42 -21.28
CA THR A 361 -5.01 -25.57 -21.13
C THR A 361 -3.77 -26.33 -20.68
N TYR A 362 -3.95 -27.32 -19.79
CA TYR A 362 -2.84 -27.99 -19.07
C TYR A 362 -2.87 -29.53 -19.25
N GLY A 363 -3.91 -30.10 -19.86
CA GLY A 363 -4.11 -31.55 -19.93
C GLY A 363 -4.49 -32.18 -18.58
N TRP A 364 -4.91 -31.42 -17.61
CA TRP A 364 -5.25 -31.94 -16.27
C TRP A 364 -6.71 -32.38 -16.21
N ILE A 365 -6.90 -33.63 -15.81
CA ILE A 365 -8.24 -34.18 -15.61
C ILE A 365 -8.65 -34.03 -14.14
N VAL A 366 -9.73 -33.29 -13.92
CA VAL A 366 -10.28 -33.01 -12.59
C VAL A 366 -11.74 -33.44 -12.57
N ASP A 367 -12.11 -34.20 -11.53
CA ASP A 367 -13.51 -34.60 -11.35
C ASP A 367 -14.33 -33.46 -10.71
N PRO A 368 -15.31 -32.88 -11.43
CA PRO A 368 -16.13 -31.77 -10.91
C PRO A 368 -17.09 -32.18 -9.80
N GLN A 369 -17.26 -33.46 -9.49
CA GLN A 369 -18.08 -33.94 -8.36
C GLN A 369 -17.36 -33.81 -7.02
N THR A 370 -16.04 -33.68 -7.01
CA THR A 370 -15.25 -33.54 -5.78
C THR A 370 -15.44 -32.16 -5.15
N ILE A 371 -15.20 -32.02 -3.85
CA ILE A 371 -15.05 -30.69 -3.24
C ILE A 371 -13.79 -30.04 -3.78
N PHE A 372 -13.94 -28.84 -4.35
CA PHE A 372 -12.79 -28.04 -4.78
C PHE A 372 -12.29 -27.18 -3.61
N ASP A 373 -11.09 -27.49 -3.15
CA ASP A 373 -10.42 -26.80 -2.05
C ASP A 373 -9.32 -25.90 -2.61
N PHE A 374 -9.56 -24.57 -2.61
CA PHE A 374 -8.67 -23.58 -3.22
C PHE A 374 -7.84 -22.87 -2.17
N GLN A 375 -6.51 -22.99 -2.30
CA GLN A 375 -5.56 -22.14 -1.59
C GLN A 375 -4.64 -21.41 -2.57
N VAL A 376 -5.22 -20.73 -3.55
CA VAL A 376 -4.51 -20.01 -4.62
C VAL A 376 -4.00 -18.68 -4.09
N LYS A 377 -2.77 -18.68 -3.57
CA LYS A 377 -2.06 -17.54 -2.96
C LYS A 377 -0.58 -17.64 -3.28
N ARG A 378 0.16 -16.53 -3.16
CA ARG A 378 1.63 -16.59 -3.16
C ARG A 378 2.08 -17.50 -2.02
N ILE A 379 3.08 -18.34 -2.27
CA ILE A 379 3.65 -19.22 -1.22
C ILE A 379 4.36 -18.36 -0.19
N HIS A 380 3.95 -18.52 1.07
CA HIS A 380 4.53 -17.81 2.20
C HIS A 380 4.20 -18.53 3.51
N GLU A 381 5.12 -18.50 4.50
CA GLU A 381 4.94 -19.21 5.78
C GLU A 381 3.65 -18.81 6.50
N TYR A 382 3.34 -17.50 6.59
CA TYR A 382 2.12 -17.05 7.27
C TYR A 382 0.80 -17.44 6.57
N LYS A 383 0.85 -17.83 5.30
CA LYS A 383 -0.32 -18.31 4.54
C LYS A 383 -0.60 -19.79 4.77
N ARG A 384 0.33 -20.49 5.44
CA ARG A 384 0.16 -21.87 5.92
C ARG A 384 -0.18 -22.91 4.85
N GLN A 385 0.38 -22.79 3.64
CA GLN A 385 0.25 -23.85 2.63
C GLN A 385 0.79 -25.18 3.15
N LEU A 386 1.89 -25.16 3.92
CA LEU A 386 2.43 -26.37 4.55
C LEU A 386 1.41 -27.07 5.47
N LEU A 387 0.64 -26.30 6.26
CA LEU A 387 -0.41 -26.88 7.09
C LEU A 387 -1.49 -27.58 6.25
N ASN A 388 -1.86 -26.99 5.10
CA ASN A 388 -2.81 -27.63 4.19
C ASN A 388 -2.23 -28.89 3.53
N ALA A 389 -0.95 -28.88 3.16
CA ALA A 389 -0.25 -30.06 2.66
C ALA A 389 -0.23 -31.20 3.71
N LEU A 390 0.06 -30.87 4.98
CA LEU A 390 0.00 -31.83 6.08
C LEU A 390 -1.43 -32.37 6.30
N HIS A 391 -2.46 -31.52 6.09
CA HIS A 391 -3.85 -31.97 6.15
C HIS A 391 -4.15 -32.98 5.03
N ILE A 392 -3.64 -32.80 3.82
CA ILE A 392 -3.77 -33.77 2.72
C ILE A 392 -3.13 -35.11 3.11
N VAL A 393 -1.92 -35.07 3.67
CA VAL A 393 -1.24 -36.29 4.17
C VAL A 393 -2.06 -36.98 5.25
N TYR A 394 -2.62 -36.22 6.19
CA TYR A 394 -3.52 -36.77 7.21
C TYR A 394 -4.75 -37.45 6.58
N LEU A 395 -5.42 -36.82 5.62
CA LEU A 395 -6.56 -37.39 4.93
C LEU A 395 -6.18 -38.68 4.18
N TYR A 396 -5.01 -38.68 3.53
CA TYR A 396 -4.50 -39.87 2.86
C TYR A 396 -4.32 -41.06 3.83
N HIS A 397 -3.69 -40.85 4.98
CA HIS A 397 -3.52 -41.89 6.00
C HIS A 397 -4.86 -42.33 6.58
N LYS A 398 -5.80 -41.40 6.79
CA LYS A 398 -7.14 -41.73 7.28
C LYS A 398 -7.88 -42.68 6.29
N ILE A 399 -7.81 -42.40 4.99
CA ILE A 399 -8.40 -43.23 3.94
C ILE A 399 -7.73 -44.61 3.93
N LYS A 400 -6.38 -44.66 4.04
CA LYS A 400 -5.65 -45.94 4.08
C LYS A 400 -6.02 -46.81 5.26
N GLN A 401 -6.36 -46.22 6.42
CA GLN A 401 -6.66 -46.93 7.64
C GLN A 401 -8.15 -47.25 7.79
N GLN A 402 -9.02 -46.38 7.36
CA GLN A 402 -10.48 -46.47 7.62
C GLN A 402 -11.30 -46.78 6.35
N GLY A 403 -10.65 -46.80 5.17
CA GLY A 403 -11.34 -46.93 3.89
C GLY A 403 -11.99 -45.63 3.38
N THR A 404 -12.80 -45.73 2.34
CA THR A 404 -13.45 -44.62 1.68
C THR A 404 -14.91 -44.43 2.06
N GLU A 405 -15.46 -45.29 2.90
CA GLU A 405 -16.86 -45.19 3.31
C GLU A 405 -17.13 -43.88 4.08
N GLY A 406 -18.13 -43.12 3.63
CA GLY A 406 -18.46 -41.80 4.17
C GLY A 406 -17.44 -40.70 3.86
N PHE A 407 -16.37 -40.97 3.09
CA PHE A 407 -15.41 -39.96 2.69
C PHE A 407 -15.93 -39.18 1.49
N ILE A 408 -15.92 -37.82 1.58
CA ILE A 408 -16.27 -36.93 0.47
C ILE A 408 -15.00 -36.60 -0.30
N PRO A 409 -14.89 -37.00 -1.59
CA PRO A 409 -13.72 -36.73 -2.39
C PRO A 409 -13.41 -35.23 -2.52
N ARG A 410 -12.12 -34.87 -2.50
CA ARG A 410 -11.62 -33.50 -2.60
C ARG A 410 -10.55 -33.38 -3.67
N THR A 411 -10.55 -32.24 -4.35
CA THR A 411 -9.48 -31.83 -5.23
C THR A 411 -8.87 -30.55 -4.66
N PHE A 412 -7.56 -30.54 -4.45
CA PHE A 412 -6.85 -29.42 -3.85
C PHE A 412 -6.12 -28.61 -4.94
N PHE A 413 -6.25 -27.29 -4.86
CA PHE A 413 -5.61 -26.35 -5.79
C PHE A 413 -4.73 -25.36 -4.98
N PHE A 414 -3.44 -25.27 -5.38
CA PHE A 414 -2.44 -24.38 -4.76
C PHE A 414 -1.95 -23.31 -5.73
#